data_13182ea8f76ee384072f933f782e83ca
#
_entry.id   13182ea8f76ee384072f933f782e83ca
#
_cell.length_a   1.000
_cell.length_b   1.000
_cell.length_c   1.000
_cell.angle_alpha   90.00
_cell.angle_beta   90.00
_cell.angle_gamma   90.00
#
_symmetry.space_group_name_H-M   'P 1'
#
loop_
_entity.id
_entity.type
_entity.pdbx_description
1 polymer ?
#
loop_
_entity_poly.entity_id
_entity_poly.type
_entity_poly.pdbx_seq_one_letter_code
_entity_poly.pdbx_strand_id
1 'polypeptide(L)'
;IDDADLIPEEERVFTISNNGFVKTQQLAEYRSQRRGGVGKTASALREEDFIKQVLVLNTHVQVLCFTTKGKVHWLEIYKLPVMSRTAKGRPISNVLPLEEDEKVTSFLPVDEYKEGHFIIMATKNGVVKKTALTAFQKRYAPGLRAINLDEGDKLIGTIITDGKDEVCLASETGKA
;
A
#
# COMPACT_ATOMS: atom_id res chain seq x y z
N ILE A 1 -27.07 3.64 3.32
CA ILE A 1 -26.29 2.48 2.86
C ILE A 1 -25.08 2.97 2.09
N ASP A 2 -23.92 2.60 2.59
CA ASP A 2 -22.66 2.93 1.95
C ASP A 2 -22.45 1.98 0.77
N ASP A 3 -21.76 2.45 -0.27
CA ASP A 3 -21.40 1.61 -1.42
C ASP A 3 -20.63 0.37 -0.99
N ALA A 4 -19.80 0.48 0.04
CA ALA A 4 -19.05 -0.66 0.55
C ALA A 4 -19.95 -1.79 1.05
N ASP A 5 -21.13 -1.47 1.57
CA ASP A 5 -22.05 -2.48 2.07
C ASP A 5 -22.63 -3.34 0.96
N LEU A 6 -22.58 -2.85 -0.27
CA LEU A 6 -23.09 -3.56 -1.44
C LEU A 6 -22.04 -4.41 -2.12
N ILE A 7 -20.78 -4.30 -1.70
CA ILE A 7 -19.70 -5.05 -2.29
C ILE A 7 -19.56 -6.39 -1.56
N PRO A 8 -19.63 -7.51 -2.29
CA PRO A 8 -19.42 -8.81 -1.64
C PRO A 8 -18.00 -8.93 -1.14
N GLU A 9 -17.85 -9.54 0.02
CA GLU A 9 -16.53 -9.82 0.57
C GLU A 9 -15.89 -10.96 -0.21
N GLU A 10 -14.71 -10.70 -0.73
CA GLU A 10 -13.90 -11.74 -1.37
C GLU A 10 -12.43 -11.40 -1.20
N GLU A 11 -11.61 -12.42 -1.29
CA GLU A 11 -10.17 -12.23 -1.25
C GLU A 11 -9.66 -11.84 -2.62
N ARG A 12 -8.80 -10.84 -2.65
CA ARG A 12 -8.15 -10.40 -3.89
C ARG A 12 -6.65 -10.30 -3.70
N VAL A 13 -5.95 -10.50 -4.78
CA VAL A 13 -4.50 -10.32 -4.80
C VAL A 13 -4.21 -8.93 -5.33
N PHE A 14 -3.62 -8.11 -4.48
CA PHE A 14 -3.22 -6.75 -4.82
C PHE A 14 -1.72 -6.76 -5.09
N THR A 15 -1.33 -6.39 -6.30
CA THR A 15 0.07 -6.37 -6.71
C THR A 15 0.51 -4.96 -6.99
N ILE A 16 1.74 -4.68 -6.61
CA ILE A 16 2.37 -3.37 -6.78
C ILE A 16 3.70 -3.61 -7.47
N SER A 17 3.90 -2.98 -8.62
CA SER A 17 5.17 -3.09 -9.34
C SER A 17 6.15 -2.03 -8.88
N ASN A 18 7.42 -2.25 -9.20
CA ASN A 18 8.48 -1.30 -8.86
C ASN A 18 8.24 0.09 -9.44
N ASN A 19 7.66 0.17 -10.63
CA ASN A 19 7.38 1.44 -11.28
C ASN A 19 6.05 2.07 -10.85
N GLY A 20 5.38 1.50 -9.86
CA GLY A 20 4.18 2.10 -9.29
C GLY A 20 2.88 1.74 -9.99
N PHE A 21 2.84 0.60 -10.69
CA PHE A 21 1.60 0.09 -11.28
C PHE A 21 0.91 -0.85 -10.30
N VAL A 22 -0.38 -0.65 -10.12
CA VAL A 22 -1.17 -1.43 -9.17
C VAL A 22 -2.33 -2.12 -9.89
N LYS A 23 -2.67 -3.32 -9.44
CA LYS A 23 -3.83 -4.03 -9.92
C LYS A 23 -4.32 -5.04 -8.90
N THR A 24 -5.55 -5.51 -9.08
CA THR A 24 -6.08 -6.62 -8.29
C THR A 24 -6.47 -7.76 -9.21
N GLN A 25 -6.40 -8.97 -8.68
CA GLN A 25 -6.87 -10.19 -9.34
C GLN A 25 -7.68 -10.98 -8.34
N GLN A 26 -8.58 -11.81 -8.84
CA GLN A 26 -9.27 -12.75 -7.96
C GLN A 26 -8.27 -13.79 -7.48
N LEU A 27 -8.36 -14.15 -6.20
CA LEU A 27 -7.41 -15.07 -5.61
C LEU A 27 -7.40 -16.44 -6.29
N ALA A 28 -8.56 -16.98 -6.60
CA ALA A 28 -8.65 -18.28 -7.27
C ALA A 28 -7.94 -18.29 -8.63
N GLU A 29 -8.14 -17.23 -9.40
CA GLU A 29 -7.51 -17.08 -10.70
C GLU A 29 -5.99 -16.96 -10.56
N TYR A 30 -5.54 -16.14 -9.61
CA TYR A 30 -4.13 -15.96 -9.35
C TYR A 30 -3.44 -17.28 -8.99
N ARG A 31 -4.04 -18.07 -8.10
CA ARG A 31 -3.50 -19.36 -7.70
C ARG A 31 -3.42 -20.34 -8.85
N SER A 32 -4.47 -20.37 -9.67
CA SER A 32 -4.52 -21.24 -10.83
C SER A 32 -3.41 -20.91 -11.82
N GLN A 33 -3.19 -19.64 -12.08
CA GLN A 33 -2.16 -19.18 -13.00
C GLN A 33 -0.76 -19.49 -12.47
N ARG A 34 -0.54 -19.36 -11.19
CA ARG A 34 0.77 -19.65 -10.61
C ARG A 34 1.16 -21.11 -10.72
N ARG A 35 0.19 -22.01 -10.64
CA ARG A 35 0.46 -23.44 -10.77
C ARG A 35 0.85 -23.86 -12.18
N GLY A 36 0.34 -23.17 -13.18
CA GLY A 36 0.58 -23.54 -14.58
C GLY A 36 1.48 -22.60 -15.36
N GLY A 37 1.90 -21.49 -14.75
CA GLY A 37 2.48 -20.40 -15.51
C GLY A 37 3.85 -19.94 -15.08
N VAL A 38 4.63 -20.82 -14.49
CA VAL A 38 5.99 -20.44 -14.06
C VAL A 38 6.78 -19.91 -15.25
N GLY A 39 7.32 -18.71 -15.10
CA GLY A 39 8.12 -18.07 -16.13
C GLY A 39 7.36 -17.24 -17.15
N LYS A 40 6.03 -17.31 -17.14
CA LYS A 40 5.23 -16.53 -18.09
C LYS A 40 4.68 -15.23 -17.51
N THR A 41 4.67 -15.13 -16.20
CA THR A 41 4.11 -13.96 -15.51
C THR A 41 4.90 -12.69 -15.77
N ALA A 42 6.18 -12.81 -16.02
CA ALA A 42 7.04 -11.66 -16.27
C ALA A 42 6.75 -10.99 -17.61
N SER A 43 6.08 -11.67 -18.54
CA SER A 43 5.81 -11.11 -19.87
C SER A 43 4.82 -9.95 -19.85
N ALA A 44 4.05 -9.81 -18.78
CA ALA A 44 3.08 -8.72 -18.63
C ALA A 44 3.74 -7.41 -18.22
N LEU A 45 4.95 -7.48 -17.69
CA LEU A 45 5.71 -6.30 -17.28
C LEU A 45 6.79 -6.02 -18.31
N ARG A 46 7.13 -4.75 -18.43
CA ARG A 46 8.27 -4.38 -19.25
C ARG A 46 9.53 -4.90 -18.59
N GLU A 47 10.60 -5.11 -19.37
CA GLU A 47 11.85 -5.67 -18.87
C GLU A 47 12.39 -4.96 -17.63
N GLU A 48 12.12 -3.67 -17.49
CA GLU A 48 12.64 -2.85 -16.41
C GLU A 48 11.74 -2.81 -15.18
N ASP A 49 10.59 -3.45 -15.24
CA ASP A 49 9.66 -3.46 -14.12
C ASP A 49 9.51 -4.87 -13.57
N PHE A 50 9.16 -4.94 -12.29
CA PHE A 50 8.96 -6.22 -11.62
C PHE A 50 7.94 -6.03 -10.49
N ILE A 51 7.36 -7.13 -10.04
CA ILE A 51 6.42 -7.09 -8.92
C ILE A 51 7.22 -6.87 -7.64
N LYS A 52 6.97 -5.75 -6.99
CA LYS A 52 7.66 -5.38 -5.76
C LYS A 52 6.95 -5.92 -4.52
N GLN A 53 5.63 -5.95 -4.56
CA GLN A 53 4.84 -6.37 -3.40
C GLN A 53 3.56 -7.07 -3.84
N VAL A 54 3.20 -8.14 -3.13
CA VAL A 54 1.97 -8.88 -3.35
C VAL A 54 1.25 -9.00 -2.01
N LEU A 55 0.00 -8.58 -1.95
CA LEU A 55 -0.81 -8.65 -0.75
C LEU A 55 -2.12 -9.38 -1.07
N VAL A 56 -2.53 -10.29 -0.20
CA VAL A 56 -3.84 -10.93 -0.31
C VAL A 56 -4.77 -10.22 0.66
N LEU A 57 -5.77 -9.54 0.14
CA LEU A 57 -6.62 -8.65 0.92
C LEU A 57 -8.10 -8.88 0.62
N ASN A 58 -8.92 -8.72 1.65
CA ASN A 58 -10.37 -8.71 1.49
C ASN A 58 -10.79 -7.43 0.75
N THR A 59 -11.85 -7.50 -0.04
CA THR A 59 -12.36 -6.35 -0.79
C THR A 59 -12.70 -5.15 0.09
N HIS A 60 -13.01 -5.37 1.35
CA HIS A 60 -13.38 -4.29 2.29
C HIS A 60 -12.20 -3.68 3.02
N VAL A 61 -11.00 -4.17 2.80
CA VAL A 61 -9.80 -3.63 3.44
C VAL A 61 -9.44 -2.28 2.84
N GLN A 62 -9.09 -1.33 3.71
CA GLN A 62 -8.47 -0.08 3.29
C GLN A 62 -6.97 -0.24 3.35
N VAL A 63 -6.29 0.33 2.36
CA VAL A 63 -4.83 0.37 2.36
C VAL A 63 -4.41 1.82 2.59
N LEU A 64 -3.61 2.02 3.62
CA LEU A 64 -3.02 3.34 3.88
C LEU A 64 -1.77 3.47 3.02
N CYS A 65 -1.75 4.47 2.17
CA CYS A 65 -0.65 4.70 1.24
C CYS A 65 0.15 5.91 1.72
N PHE A 66 1.31 5.64 2.30
CA PHE A 66 2.18 6.69 2.81
C PHE A 66 3.16 7.11 1.73
N THR A 67 3.34 8.40 1.56
CA THR A 67 4.17 8.94 0.47
C THR A 67 5.50 9.48 0.95
N THR A 68 6.41 9.65 0.01
CA THR A 68 7.74 10.23 0.28
C THR A 68 7.65 11.63 0.89
N LYS A 69 6.55 12.33 0.67
CA LYS A 69 6.34 13.68 1.21
C LYS A 69 5.66 13.71 2.57
N GLY A 70 5.49 12.53 3.20
CA GLY A 70 4.91 12.45 4.53
C GLY A 70 3.40 12.55 4.57
N LYS A 71 2.73 12.33 3.45
CA LYS A 71 1.28 12.30 3.38
C LYS A 71 0.77 10.87 3.38
N VAL A 72 -0.49 10.69 3.81
CA VAL A 72 -1.18 9.42 3.71
C VAL A 72 -2.44 9.59 2.88
N HIS A 73 -2.69 8.60 2.01
CA HIS A 73 -3.91 8.50 1.23
C HIS A 73 -4.57 7.16 1.54
N TRP A 74 -5.90 7.10 1.37
CA TRP A 74 -6.68 5.90 1.64
C TRP A 74 -7.08 5.27 0.31
N LEU A 75 -6.76 3.99 0.14
CA LEU A 75 -7.10 3.23 -1.05
C LEU A 75 -8.00 2.08 -0.66
N GLU A 76 -9.19 2.04 -1.24
CA GLU A 76 -10.11 0.94 -0.99
C GLU A 76 -9.98 -0.10 -2.07
N ILE A 77 -9.73 -1.35 -1.66
CA ILE A 77 -9.45 -2.43 -2.62
C ILE A 77 -10.60 -2.66 -3.59
N TYR A 78 -11.84 -2.57 -3.11
CA TYR A 78 -12.98 -2.80 -4.00
C TYR A 78 -13.11 -1.77 -5.13
N LYS A 79 -12.49 -0.62 -4.99
CA LYS A 79 -12.51 0.42 -6.03
C LYS A 79 -11.51 0.17 -7.14
N LEU A 80 -10.58 -0.73 -6.93
CA LEU A 80 -9.65 -1.11 -7.99
C LEU A 80 -10.28 -2.16 -8.89
N PRO A 81 -10.14 -2.02 -10.21
CA PRO A 81 -10.71 -3.01 -11.11
C PRO A 81 -9.98 -4.33 -11.01
N VAL A 82 -10.72 -5.41 -11.22
CA VAL A 82 -10.10 -6.73 -11.36
C VAL A 82 -9.54 -6.81 -12.77
N MET A 83 -8.27 -7.15 -12.87
CA MET A 83 -7.58 -7.22 -14.15
C MET A 83 -7.02 -8.61 -14.40
N SER A 84 -6.73 -8.91 -15.65
CA SER A 84 -6.15 -10.19 -16.02
C SER A 84 -4.68 -10.26 -15.59
N ARG A 85 -4.16 -11.47 -15.61
CA ARG A 85 -2.75 -11.71 -15.30
C ARG A 85 -1.81 -10.89 -16.20
N THR A 86 -2.18 -10.75 -17.47
CA THR A 86 -1.33 -10.10 -18.46
C THR A 86 -1.45 -8.58 -18.43
N ALA A 87 -2.41 -8.03 -17.72
CA ALA A 87 -2.58 -6.59 -17.63
C ALA A 87 -1.48 -5.98 -16.79
N LYS A 88 -0.99 -4.84 -17.22
CA LYS A 88 0.05 -4.11 -16.50
C LYS A 88 -0.46 -3.48 -15.21
N GLY A 89 -1.74 -3.10 -15.18
CA GLY A 89 -2.31 -2.37 -14.06
C GLY A 89 -2.39 -0.88 -14.35
N ARG A 90 -2.76 -0.13 -13.34
CA ARG A 90 -2.87 1.33 -13.43
C ARG A 90 -1.73 1.99 -12.68
N PRO A 91 -1.20 3.10 -13.20
CA PRO A 91 -0.25 3.89 -12.43
C PRO A 91 -0.91 4.35 -11.13
N ILE A 92 -0.18 4.29 -10.03
CA ILE A 92 -0.73 4.72 -8.73
C ILE A 92 -1.12 6.20 -8.77
N SER A 93 -0.47 7.00 -9.59
CA SER A 93 -0.80 8.41 -9.76
C SER A 93 -2.17 8.65 -10.40
N ASN A 94 -2.72 7.63 -11.08
CA ASN A 94 -4.09 7.70 -11.61
C ASN A 94 -5.14 7.31 -10.57
N VAL A 95 -4.70 6.73 -9.48
CA VAL A 95 -5.59 6.25 -8.41
C VAL A 95 -5.59 7.20 -7.22
N LEU A 96 -4.44 7.80 -6.94
CA LEU A 96 -4.27 8.72 -5.81
C LEU A 96 -3.83 10.10 -6.32
N PRO A 97 -4.23 11.18 -5.64
CA PRO A 97 -3.85 12.53 -6.05
C PRO A 97 -2.44 12.89 -5.62
N LEU A 98 -1.47 12.25 -6.24
CA LEU A 98 -0.06 12.47 -5.93
C LEU A 98 0.50 13.67 -6.70
N GLU A 99 1.46 14.36 -6.09
CA GLU A 99 2.21 15.39 -6.76
C GLU A 99 3.23 14.75 -7.72
N GLU A 100 3.75 15.54 -8.65
CA GLU A 100 4.59 15.03 -9.72
C GLU A 100 5.80 14.23 -9.23
N ASP A 101 6.43 14.70 -8.17
CA ASP A 101 7.63 14.07 -7.61
C ASP A 101 7.34 13.24 -6.35
N GLU A 102 6.08 12.99 -6.08
CA GLU A 102 5.64 12.22 -4.92
C GLU A 102 5.45 10.75 -5.28
N LYS A 103 5.99 9.86 -4.46
CA LYS A 103 5.84 8.42 -4.65
C LYS A 103 5.30 7.78 -3.38
N VAL A 104 4.63 6.65 -3.53
CA VAL A 104 4.15 5.89 -2.37
C VAL A 104 5.31 5.05 -1.83
N THR A 105 5.62 5.26 -0.57
CA THR A 105 6.68 4.55 0.13
C THR A 105 6.19 3.24 0.73
N SER A 106 4.98 3.24 1.29
CA SER A 106 4.45 2.09 2.01
C SER A 106 2.96 1.92 1.73
N PHE A 107 2.56 0.66 1.61
CA PHE A 107 1.16 0.26 1.52
C PHE A 107 0.83 -0.58 2.75
N LEU A 108 0.04 -0.04 3.66
CA LEU A 108 -0.34 -0.72 4.90
C LEU A 108 -1.82 -1.09 4.87
N PRO A 109 -2.16 -2.37 4.77
CA PRO A 109 -3.55 -2.79 4.82
C PRO A 109 -4.09 -2.70 6.24
N VAL A 110 -5.31 -2.20 6.38
CA VAL A 110 -5.98 -2.06 7.67
C VAL A 110 -7.39 -2.65 7.57
N ASP A 111 -7.63 -3.72 8.30
CA ASP A 111 -8.96 -4.31 8.44
C ASP A 111 -9.80 -3.52 9.43
N GLU A 112 -9.20 -3.20 10.55
CA GLU A 112 -9.88 -2.60 11.67
C GLU A 112 -8.96 -1.60 12.36
N TYR A 113 -9.50 -0.44 12.68
CA TYR A 113 -8.74 0.61 13.38
C TYR A 113 -8.82 0.39 14.89
N LYS A 114 -8.02 -0.54 15.38
CA LYS A 114 -8.04 -0.95 16.79
C LYS A 114 -7.34 0.06 17.68
N GLU A 115 -7.95 0.31 18.84
CA GLU A 115 -7.29 1.10 19.88
C GLU A 115 -6.08 0.32 20.41
N GLY A 116 -5.06 1.05 20.83
CA GLY A 116 -3.84 0.44 21.33
C GLY A 116 -2.87 0.02 20.24
N HIS A 117 -3.23 0.23 18.99
CA HIS A 117 -2.35 0.00 17.86
C HIS A 117 -1.83 1.32 17.32
N PHE A 118 -0.64 1.31 16.76
CA PHE A 118 0.06 2.52 16.33
C PHE A 118 0.72 2.31 14.99
N ILE A 119 0.95 3.42 14.29
CA ILE A 119 1.78 3.42 13.10
C ILE A 119 3.06 4.15 13.45
N ILE A 120 4.19 3.50 13.19
CA ILE A 120 5.50 4.09 13.37
C ILE A 120 6.03 4.48 12.01
N MET A 121 6.43 5.73 11.88
CA MET A 121 6.94 6.31 10.63
C MET A 121 8.40 6.69 10.83
N ALA A 122 9.23 6.39 9.84
CA ALA A 122 10.65 6.73 9.89
C ALA A 122 11.06 7.49 8.64
N THR A 123 11.93 8.47 8.80
CA THR A 123 12.42 9.30 7.71
C THR A 123 13.88 9.03 7.39
N LYS A 124 14.29 9.46 6.21
CA LYS A 124 15.68 9.34 5.75
C LYS A 124 16.67 9.94 6.74
N ASN A 125 16.32 11.07 7.35
CA ASN A 125 17.19 11.78 8.28
C ASN A 125 17.12 11.23 9.70
N GLY A 126 16.39 10.14 9.93
CA GLY A 126 16.35 9.48 11.22
C GLY A 126 15.25 9.95 12.17
N VAL A 127 14.31 10.74 11.68
CA VAL A 127 13.16 11.15 12.50
C VAL A 127 12.18 9.98 12.58
N VAL A 128 11.68 9.71 13.78
CA VAL A 128 10.71 8.63 14.01
C VAL A 128 9.50 9.24 14.70
N LYS A 129 8.30 8.90 14.21
CA LYS A 129 7.05 9.35 14.79
C LYS A 129 6.12 8.17 15.02
N LYS A 130 5.46 8.15 16.14
CA LYS A 130 4.47 7.13 16.50
C LYS A 130 3.11 7.81 16.59
N THR A 131 2.13 7.30 15.84
CA THR A 131 0.78 7.87 15.83
C THR A 131 -0.23 6.75 16.03
N ALA A 132 -1.26 7.01 16.83
CA ALA A 132 -2.31 6.02 17.06
C ALA A 132 -2.97 5.64 15.73
N LEU A 133 -3.22 4.35 15.53
CA LEU A 133 -3.88 3.86 14.32
C LEU A 133 -5.25 4.51 14.12
N THR A 134 -5.98 4.73 15.21
CA THR A 134 -7.30 5.35 15.16
C THR A 134 -7.28 6.78 14.60
N ALA A 135 -6.13 7.44 14.63
CA ALA A 135 -6.00 8.77 14.03
C ALA A 135 -6.21 8.77 12.52
N PHE A 136 -6.09 7.61 11.88
CA PHE A 136 -6.26 7.45 10.44
C PHE A 136 -7.62 6.90 10.05
N GLN A 137 -8.51 6.72 11.00
CA GLN A 137 -9.83 6.15 10.74
C GLN A 137 -10.69 7.03 9.85
N LYS A 138 -10.59 8.35 10.02
CA LYS A 138 -11.33 9.29 9.21
C LYS A 138 -10.54 9.63 7.94
N ARG A 139 -11.19 9.42 6.81
CA ARG A 139 -10.60 9.61 5.50
C ARG A 139 -10.66 11.07 5.05
N TYR A 140 -9.59 11.52 4.37
CA TYR A 140 -9.55 12.83 3.73
C TYR A 140 -9.16 12.64 2.27
N ALA A 141 -10.06 13.02 1.35
CA ALA A 141 -9.85 12.78 -0.08
C ALA A 141 -8.55 13.38 -0.64
N PRO A 142 -8.15 14.59 -0.26
CA PRO A 142 -6.89 15.17 -0.77
C PRO A 142 -5.66 14.62 -0.08
N GLY A 143 -5.82 13.70 0.88
CA GLY A 143 -4.72 13.18 1.67
C GLY A 143 -4.50 13.98 2.94
N LEU A 144 -3.86 13.34 3.90
CA LEU A 144 -3.58 13.94 5.22
C LEU A 144 -2.07 13.95 5.43
N ARG A 145 -1.58 15.04 6.00
CA ARG A 145 -0.17 15.07 6.40
C ARG A 145 0.02 14.19 7.63
N ALA A 146 0.76 13.11 7.45
CA ALA A 146 1.00 12.13 8.49
C ALA A 146 2.22 12.48 9.33
N ILE A 147 3.22 13.11 8.73
CA ILE A 147 4.43 13.53 9.41
C ILE A 147 4.98 14.77 8.72
N ASN A 148 5.46 15.71 9.54
CA ASN A 148 6.13 16.89 9.02
C ASN A 148 7.58 16.56 8.70
N LEU A 149 8.01 16.94 7.52
CA LEU A 149 9.37 16.66 7.06
C LEU A 149 10.16 17.95 6.97
N ASP A 150 11.42 17.90 7.40
CA ASP A 150 12.35 18.97 7.15
C ASP A 150 12.74 19.01 5.69
N GLU A 151 13.25 20.13 5.24
CA GLU A 151 13.69 20.27 3.86
C GLU A 151 14.72 19.20 3.51
N GLY A 152 14.50 18.51 2.41
CA GLY A 152 15.40 17.46 1.95
C GLY A 152 15.17 16.10 2.59
N ASP A 153 14.27 16.01 3.57
CA ASP A 153 13.96 14.73 4.18
C ASP A 153 12.84 14.02 3.42
N LYS A 154 12.73 12.71 3.62
CA LYS A 154 11.70 11.87 3.01
C LYS A 154 11.23 10.81 3.99
N LEU A 155 9.97 10.47 3.91
CA LEU A 155 9.46 9.30 4.61
C LEU A 155 9.94 8.04 3.88
N ILE A 156 10.57 7.13 4.60
CA ILE A 156 11.15 5.92 3.99
C ILE A 156 10.51 4.63 4.45
N GLY A 157 9.72 4.64 5.51
CA GLY A 157 9.08 3.43 5.97
C GLY A 157 8.04 3.66 7.03
N THR A 158 7.09 2.72 7.09
CA THR A 158 6.04 2.71 8.11
C THR A 158 5.74 1.28 8.50
N ILE A 159 5.34 1.07 9.75
CA ILE A 159 4.84 -0.22 10.20
C ILE A 159 3.70 -0.02 11.19
N ILE A 160 2.87 -1.04 11.32
CA ILE A 160 1.81 -1.09 12.32
C ILE A 160 2.32 -1.92 13.49
N THR A 161 2.11 -1.44 14.70
CA THR A 161 2.49 -2.15 15.91
C THR A 161 1.36 -2.06 16.94
N ASP A 162 1.32 -3.03 17.85
CA ASP A 162 0.37 -2.97 18.97
C ASP A 162 0.93 -2.18 20.17
N GLY A 163 2.08 -1.55 20.00
CA GLY A 163 2.69 -0.76 21.04
C GLY A 163 3.49 -1.55 22.06
N LYS A 164 3.47 -2.87 21.97
CA LYS A 164 4.18 -3.77 22.87
C LYS A 164 5.37 -4.43 22.22
N ASP A 165 5.37 -4.49 20.88
CA ASP A 165 6.43 -5.14 20.14
C ASP A 165 7.67 -4.28 20.08
N GLU A 166 8.82 -4.93 20.06
CA GLU A 166 10.05 -4.26 19.72
C GLU A 166 10.03 -4.00 18.22
N VAL A 167 10.23 -2.75 17.85
CA VAL A 167 10.22 -2.38 16.46
C VAL A 167 11.63 -2.16 15.96
N CYS A 168 12.02 -2.94 14.97
CA CYS A 168 13.29 -2.77 14.28
C CYS A 168 12.97 -2.31 12.86
N LEU A 169 13.15 -1.03 12.61
CA LEU A 169 12.90 -0.47 11.28
C LEU A 169 14.15 -0.63 10.42
N ALA A 170 14.03 -1.47 9.40
CA ALA A 170 15.10 -1.62 8.44
C ALA A 170 14.98 -0.56 7.37
N SER A 171 16.10 0.06 7.03
CA SER A 171 16.14 1.00 5.91
C SER A 171 16.10 0.22 4.59
N GLU A 172 15.96 0.94 3.48
CA GLU A 172 15.98 0.32 2.17
C GLU A 172 17.30 -0.40 1.87
N THR A 173 18.36 -0.03 2.56
CA THR A 173 19.65 -0.68 2.41
C THR A 173 19.79 -1.91 3.29
N GLY A 174 18.76 -2.27 4.04
CA GLY A 174 18.78 -3.43 4.91
C GLY A 174 19.47 -3.22 6.24
N LYS A 175 19.81 -2.02 6.58
CA LYS A 175 20.39 -1.70 7.88
C LYS A 175 19.29 -1.41 8.88
N ALA A 176 19.37 -2.04 10.00
CA ALA A 176 18.42 -1.83 11.08
C ALA A 176 18.83 -0.65 11.95
#